data_c78c8b5451f2f87ae47d605a07a816ee
#
_entry.id   c78c8b5451f2f87ae47d605a07a816ee
#
_cell.length_a   1.000
_cell.length_b   1.000
_cell.length_c   1.000
_cell.angle_alpha   90.00
_cell.angle_beta   90.00
_cell.angle_gamma   90.00
#
_symmetry.space_group_name_H-M   'P 1'
#
loop_
_entity.id
_entity.type
_entity.pdbx_description
1 polymer ?
#
loop_
_entity_poly.entity_id
_entity_poly.type
_entity_poly.pdbx_seq_one_letter_code
_entity_poly.pdbx_strand_id
1 'polypeptide(L)'
;MGNIYNFSNLNSFNSFANIDLFLYSLFLLSIGSFISAVIFRTSSNLQNNTKEINILYPRSFCPKCNHQIKILYLLPLVGFFLQWGKCKICKNKISFFYPITEISFLLIGLLLAFVYGFGIFCFFLLLLFSIFYVLFYLDLKYYYLPFSINILLVPCGFMGNTFFNIFVADKSLIFNLSPSVSYTH
;
A
#
# COMPACT_ATOMS: atom_id res chain seq x y z
N MET A 1 -16.99 -6.74 25.76
CA MET A 1 -16.61 -5.54 24.97
C MET A 1 -15.13 -5.28 25.21
N GLY A 2 -14.28 -5.88 24.38
CA GLY A 2 -12.83 -5.62 24.41
C GLY A 2 -12.56 -4.33 23.65
N ASN A 3 -12.10 -3.29 24.34
CA ASN A 3 -11.62 -2.07 23.72
C ASN A 3 -10.46 -2.41 22.78
N ILE A 4 -10.74 -2.46 21.48
CA ILE A 4 -9.73 -2.65 20.42
C ILE A 4 -8.77 -1.44 20.35
N TYR A 5 -9.15 -0.34 20.99
CA TYR A 5 -8.38 0.90 21.05
C TYR A 5 -7.79 1.12 22.44
N ASN A 6 -6.92 0.20 22.86
CA ASN A 6 -6.18 0.43 24.09
C ASN A 6 -5.02 1.38 23.78
N PHE A 7 -5.11 2.63 24.21
CA PHE A 7 -4.06 3.66 24.15
C PHE A 7 -2.77 3.25 24.91
N SER A 8 -2.75 2.06 25.52
CA SER A 8 -1.58 1.44 26.14
C SER A 8 -0.48 1.02 25.14
N ASN A 9 -0.75 1.11 23.83
CA ASN A 9 0.25 0.79 22.78
C ASN A 9 1.38 1.83 22.67
N LEU A 10 1.25 3.01 23.30
CA LEU A 10 2.36 3.97 23.42
C LEU A 10 3.58 3.37 24.14
N ASN A 11 3.34 2.53 25.14
CA ASN A 11 4.41 1.85 25.87
C ASN A 11 5.06 0.74 25.02
N SER A 12 4.30 0.10 24.13
CA SER A 12 4.84 -0.90 23.22
C SER A 12 5.76 -0.26 22.18
N PHE A 13 5.43 0.93 21.68
CA PHE A 13 6.27 1.65 20.72
C PHE A 13 7.62 2.08 21.33
N ASN A 14 7.63 2.45 22.61
CA ASN A 14 8.86 2.80 23.33
C ASN A 14 9.73 1.57 23.69
N SER A 15 9.16 0.36 23.64
CA SER A 15 9.86 -0.90 23.93
C SER A 15 10.62 -1.45 22.71
N PHE A 16 10.38 -0.91 21.51
CA PHE A 16 11.13 -1.34 20.32
C PHE A 16 12.56 -0.83 20.38
N ALA A 17 13.50 -1.74 20.23
CA ALA A 17 14.88 -1.35 19.99
C ALA A 17 14.93 -0.48 18.71
N ASN A 18 15.78 0.55 18.69
CA ASN A 18 15.94 1.44 17.52
C ASN A 18 16.21 0.67 16.22
N ILE A 19 16.72 -0.56 16.32
CA ILE A 19 16.99 -1.47 15.23
C ILE A 19 15.70 -2.00 14.59
N ASP A 20 14.68 -2.35 15.38
CA ASP A 20 13.41 -2.88 14.84
C ASP A 20 12.66 -1.81 14.06
N LEU A 21 12.64 -0.58 14.59
CA LEU A 21 12.04 0.56 13.91
C LEU A 21 12.77 0.88 12.59
N PHE A 22 14.09 0.78 12.59
CA PHE A 22 14.90 0.98 11.39
C PHE A 22 14.61 -0.09 10.33
N LEU A 23 14.59 -1.38 10.72
CA LEU A 23 14.26 -2.48 9.81
C LEU A 23 12.85 -2.37 9.26
N TYR A 24 11.89 -1.99 10.10
CA TYR A 24 10.51 -1.76 9.67
C TYR A 24 10.40 -0.60 8.67
N SER A 25 11.10 0.51 8.90
CA SER A 25 11.11 1.63 7.96
C SER A 25 11.72 1.26 6.60
N LEU A 26 12.79 0.46 6.57
CA LEU A 26 13.35 -0.09 5.33
C LEU A 26 12.37 -1.01 4.60
N PHE A 27 11.63 -1.83 5.35
CA PHE A 27 10.58 -2.70 4.81
C PHE A 27 9.46 -1.88 4.15
N LEU A 28 8.97 -0.83 4.82
CA LEU A 28 7.94 0.07 4.29
C LEU A 28 8.38 0.77 3.00
N LEU A 29 9.61 1.28 2.97
CA LEU A 29 10.20 1.90 1.79
C LEU A 29 10.31 0.89 0.62
N SER A 30 10.67 -0.36 0.92
CA SER A 30 10.75 -1.43 -0.09
C SER A 30 9.39 -1.75 -0.70
N ILE A 31 8.32 -1.79 0.13
CA ILE A 31 6.94 -1.94 -0.36
C ILE A 31 6.57 -0.76 -1.26
N GLY A 32 6.82 0.48 -0.83
CA GLY A 32 6.53 1.68 -1.62
C GLY A 32 7.22 1.66 -2.99
N SER A 33 8.49 1.26 -3.01
CA SER A 33 9.26 1.10 -4.26
C SER A 33 8.69 0.00 -5.16
N PHE A 34 8.29 -1.13 -4.59
CA PHE A 34 7.63 -2.20 -5.32
C PHE A 34 6.29 -1.76 -5.92
N ILE A 35 5.44 -1.10 -5.14
CA ILE A 35 4.13 -0.59 -5.58
C ILE A 35 4.30 0.45 -6.70
N SER A 36 5.28 1.34 -6.60
CA SER A 36 5.58 2.29 -7.68
C SER A 36 5.96 1.60 -8.99
N ALA A 37 6.71 0.49 -8.91
CA ALA A 37 7.06 -0.33 -10.07
C ALA A 37 5.84 -1.05 -10.66
N VAL A 38 4.94 -1.59 -9.83
CA VAL A 38 3.67 -2.20 -10.27
C VAL A 38 2.82 -1.18 -11.03
N ILE A 39 2.63 0.01 -10.46
CA ILE A 39 1.87 1.10 -11.09
C ILE A 39 2.49 1.47 -12.45
N PHE A 40 3.81 1.65 -12.50
CA PHE A 40 4.51 1.99 -13.75
C PHE A 40 4.28 0.93 -14.83
N ARG A 41 4.40 -0.35 -14.49
CA ARG A 41 4.22 -1.46 -15.44
C ARG A 41 2.79 -1.59 -15.92
N THR A 42 1.82 -1.51 -15.00
CA THR A 42 0.40 -1.54 -15.36
C THR A 42 0.05 -0.36 -16.26
N SER A 43 0.55 0.84 -15.96
CA SER A 43 0.30 2.02 -16.79
C SER A 43 0.97 1.94 -18.17
N SER A 44 2.15 1.33 -18.26
CA SER A 44 2.83 1.12 -19.54
C SER A 44 2.10 0.12 -20.43
N ASN A 45 1.50 -0.91 -19.85
CA ASN A 45 0.67 -1.87 -20.59
C ASN A 45 -0.60 -1.24 -21.14
N LEU A 46 -1.21 -0.30 -20.39
CA LEU A 46 -2.38 0.44 -20.86
C LEU A 46 -2.07 1.38 -22.05
N GLN A 47 -0.86 1.92 -22.10
CA GLN A 47 -0.45 2.83 -23.18
C GLN A 47 0.07 2.10 -24.42
N ASN A 48 0.68 0.94 -24.25
CA ASN A 48 1.31 0.17 -25.34
C ASN A 48 0.50 -1.10 -25.63
N ASN A 49 -0.45 -1.02 -26.55
CA ASN A 49 -1.27 -2.17 -26.99
C ASN A 49 -0.48 -3.34 -27.62
N THR A 50 0.85 -3.27 -27.73
CA THR A 50 1.65 -4.20 -28.53
C THR A 50 2.61 -5.09 -27.76
N LYS A 51 2.88 -4.84 -26.46
CA LYS A 51 3.73 -5.70 -25.61
C LYS A 51 3.24 -5.73 -24.18
N GLU A 52 2.74 -6.88 -23.77
CA GLU A 52 2.45 -7.14 -22.36
C GLU A 52 3.77 -7.17 -21.56
N ILE A 53 3.99 -6.15 -20.74
CA ILE A 53 5.10 -6.13 -19.78
C ILE A 53 4.62 -6.91 -18.55
N ASN A 54 5.16 -8.10 -18.34
CA ASN A 54 4.87 -8.90 -17.16
C ASN A 54 5.34 -8.19 -15.87
N ILE A 55 4.65 -8.42 -14.74
CA ILE A 55 4.99 -7.80 -13.45
C ILE A 55 6.43 -8.18 -13.01
N LEU A 56 6.93 -9.33 -13.42
CA LEU A 56 8.25 -9.85 -13.03
C LEU A 56 9.35 -9.62 -14.08
N TYR A 57 9.00 -9.43 -15.34
CA TYR A 57 9.96 -9.32 -16.45
C TYR A 57 9.52 -8.23 -17.45
N PRO A 58 10.43 -7.45 -18.04
CA PRO A 58 11.88 -7.34 -17.87
C PRO A 58 12.31 -6.57 -16.61
N ARG A 59 13.66 -6.55 -16.33
CA ARG A 59 14.25 -5.73 -15.25
C ARG A 59 13.93 -4.24 -15.47
N SER A 60 14.03 -3.44 -14.40
CA SER A 60 13.80 -2.00 -14.46
C SER A 60 14.72 -1.34 -15.48
N PHE A 61 14.15 -0.58 -16.40
CA PHE A 61 14.85 0.11 -17.49
C PHE A 61 14.35 1.56 -17.60
N CYS A 62 15.18 2.40 -18.17
CA CYS A 62 14.79 3.77 -18.46
C CYS A 62 13.84 3.79 -19.67
N PRO A 63 12.64 4.38 -19.60
CA PRO A 63 11.67 4.38 -20.70
C PRO A 63 12.13 5.16 -21.94
N LYS A 64 13.14 6.04 -21.79
CA LYS A 64 13.68 6.86 -22.91
C LYS A 64 14.85 6.19 -23.65
N CYS A 65 15.79 5.58 -22.92
CA CYS A 65 17.00 5.00 -23.54
C CYS A 65 17.07 3.49 -23.44
N ASN A 66 16.06 2.83 -22.87
CA ASN A 66 15.97 1.38 -22.66
C ASN A 66 17.15 0.75 -21.90
N HIS A 67 18.03 1.59 -21.31
CA HIS A 67 19.14 1.11 -20.52
C HIS A 67 18.66 0.50 -19.21
N GLN A 68 19.20 -0.68 -18.84
CA GLN A 68 18.88 -1.34 -17.58
C GLN A 68 19.44 -0.56 -16.39
N ILE A 69 18.61 -0.35 -15.37
CA ILE A 69 18.99 0.36 -14.15
C ILE A 69 19.74 -0.61 -13.24
N LYS A 70 20.93 -0.20 -12.75
CA LYS A 70 21.69 -1.00 -11.79
C LYS A 70 20.93 -1.13 -10.46
N ILE A 71 21.08 -2.26 -9.77
CA ILE A 71 20.36 -2.58 -8.51
C ILE A 71 20.54 -1.50 -7.43
N LEU A 72 21.74 -0.91 -7.33
CA LEU A 72 22.02 0.20 -6.40
C LEU A 72 21.12 1.42 -6.59
N TYR A 73 20.64 1.67 -7.82
CA TYR A 73 19.74 2.78 -8.13
C TYR A 73 18.26 2.41 -7.98
N LEU A 74 17.97 1.16 -7.63
CA LEU A 74 16.64 0.67 -7.28
C LEU A 74 16.40 0.72 -5.77
N LEU A 75 17.42 1.06 -4.96
CA LEU A 75 17.25 1.26 -3.53
C LEU A 75 16.26 2.40 -3.28
N PRO A 76 15.24 2.18 -2.41
CA PRO A 76 14.23 3.18 -2.12
C PRO A 76 14.87 4.50 -1.65
N LEU A 77 14.36 5.63 -2.12
CA LEU A 77 14.85 7.00 -1.91
C LEU A 77 16.32 7.19 -2.32
N VAL A 78 17.22 6.32 -1.85
CA VAL A 78 18.66 6.41 -2.11
C VAL A 78 18.95 6.40 -3.61
N GLY A 79 18.30 5.54 -4.37
CA GLY A 79 18.46 5.46 -5.82
C GLY A 79 18.10 6.76 -6.54
N PHE A 80 17.06 7.43 -6.09
CA PHE A 80 16.62 8.72 -6.65
C PHE A 80 17.64 9.83 -6.31
N PHE A 81 18.08 9.91 -5.05
CA PHE A 81 19.06 10.93 -4.62
C PHE A 81 20.43 10.71 -5.27
N LEU A 82 20.93 9.47 -5.38
CA LEU A 82 22.21 9.15 -6.03
C LEU A 82 22.22 9.53 -7.53
N GLN A 83 21.07 9.55 -8.17
CA GLN A 83 20.91 9.93 -9.57
C GLN A 83 20.51 11.40 -9.75
N TRP A 84 20.33 12.16 -8.66
CA TRP A 84 19.85 13.55 -8.70
C TRP A 84 18.56 13.69 -9.52
N GLY A 85 17.68 12.70 -9.43
CA GLY A 85 16.43 12.67 -10.18
C GLY A 85 16.60 12.61 -11.71
N LYS A 86 17.74 12.16 -12.21
CA LYS A 86 18.04 12.07 -13.65
C LYS A 86 18.68 10.73 -14.02
N CYS A 87 18.32 10.19 -15.18
CA CYS A 87 18.98 9.00 -15.70
C CYS A 87 20.47 9.28 -15.95
N LYS A 88 21.36 8.40 -15.52
CA LYS A 88 22.81 8.59 -15.68
C LYS A 88 23.29 8.62 -17.13
N ILE A 89 22.56 7.96 -18.04
CA ILE A 89 22.96 7.85 -19.45
C ILE A 89 22.33 8.95 -20.29
N CYS A 90 21.00 9.01 -20.34
CA CYS A 90 20.29 9.97 -21.18
C CYS A 90 19.97 11.28 -20.48
N LYS A 91 20.31 11.45 -19.18
CA LYS A 91 20.04 12.64 -18.34
C LYS A 91 18.57 13.05 -18.29
N ASN A 92 17.66 12.22 -18.77
CA ASN A 92 16.23 12.48 -18.68
C ASN A 92 15.76 12.48 -17.23
N LYS A 93 14.82 13.39 -16.90
CA LYS A 93 14.26 13.51 -15.52
C LYS A 93 13.48 12.25 -15.15
N ILE A 94 13.75 11.73 -13.95
CA ILE A 94 12.99 10.67 -13.32
C ILE A 94 11.77 11.31 -12.65
N SER A 95 10.60 10.69 -12.77
CA SER A 95 9.37 11.22 -12.16
C SER A 95 9.49 11.27 -10.64
N PHE A 96 9.07 12.38 -10.04
CA PHE A 96 8.92 12.53 -8.60
C PHE A 96 7.88 11.59 -7.98
N PHE A 97 7.08 10.95 -8.80
CA PHE A 97 6.12 9.95 -8.37
C PHE A 97 6.77 8.83 -7.54
N TYR A 98 7.96 8.34 -7.94
CA TYR A 98 8.65 7.27 -7.23
C TYR A 98 8.96 7.62 -5.76
N PRO A 99 9.71 8.69 -5.46
CA PRO A 99 9.98 9.02 -4.06
C PRO A 99 8.71 9.43 -3.28
N ILE A 100 7.70 10.01 -3.94
CA ILE A 100 6.44 10.34 -3.27
C ILE A 100 5.71 9.07 -2.80
N THR A 101 5.64 8.03 -3.64
CA THR A 101 5.03 6.75 -3.21
C THR A 101 5.79 6.13 -2.06
N GLU A 102 7.11 6.09 -2.10
CA GLU A 102 7.96 5.53 -1.04
C GLU A 102 7.75 6.26 0.29
N ILE A 103 7.73 7.60 0.27
CA ILE A 103 7.47 8.42 1.46
C ILE A 103 6.03 8.20 1.97
N SER A 104 5.04 8.08 1.08
CA SER A 104 3.65 7.83 1.48
C SER A 104 3.51 6.52 2.24
N PHE A 105 4.16 5.45 1.76
CA PHE A 105 4.18 4.15 2.44
C PHE A 105 4.92 4.19 3.77
N LEU A 106 6.02 4.93 3.85
CA LEU A 106 6.74 5.14 5.10
C LEU A 106 5.85 5.84 6.14
N LEU A 107 5.25 6.97 5.78
CA LEU A 107 4.42 7.76 6.71
C LEU A 107 3.18 7.01 7.17
N ILE A 108 2.42 6.42 6.23
CA ILE A 108 1.20 5.69 6.56
C ILE A 108 1.54 4.42 7.35
N GLY A 109 2.58 3.67 6.97
CA GLY A 109 2.99 2.47 7.69
C GLY A 109 3.45 2.76 9.12
N LEU A 110 4.21 3.84 9.34
CA LEU A 110 4.58 4.27 10.69
C LEU A 110 3.37 4.74 11.51
N LEU A 111 2.44 5.45 10.88
CA LEU A 111 1.19 5.87 11.54
C LEU A 111 0.37 4.65 11.97
N LEU A 112 0.21 3.65 11.09
CA LEU A 112 -0.52 2.42 11.39
C LEU A 112 0.15 1.65 12.55
N ALA A 113 1.47 1.53 12.54
CA ALA A 113 2.21 0.88 13.61
C ALA A 113 2.09 1.64 14.94
N PHE A 114 2.06 2.96 14.89
CA PHE A 114 1.87 3.80 16.08
C PHE A 114 0.46 3.64 16.68
N VAL A 115 -0.58 3.61 15.83
CA VAL A 115 -1.98 3.55 16.28
C VAL A 115 -2.38 2.14 16.71
N TYR A 116 -2.03 1.13 15.92
CA TYR A 116 -2.51 -0.26 16.11
C TYR A 116 -1.45 -1.19 16.70
N GLY A 117 -0.22 -0.72 16.85
CA GLY A 117 0.92 -1.54 17.25
C GLY A 117 1.42 -2.43 16.11
N PHE A 118 2.54 -3.12 16.37
CA PHE A 118 3.11 -4.08 15.43
C PHE A 118 2.40 -5.43 15.57
N GLY A 119 1.56 -5.75 14.61
CA GLY A 119 0.82 -7.00 14.61
C GLY A 119 0.27 -7.33 13.23
N ILE A 120 -0.31 -8.51 13.11
CA ILE A 120 -0.88 -8.99 11.85
C ILE A 120 -1.97 -8.07 11.30
N PHE A 121 -2.67 -7.37 12.19
CA PHE A 121 -3.68 -6.38 11.81
C PHE A 121 -3.05 -5.16 11.12
N CYS A 122 -1.92 -4.66 11.60
CA CYS A 122 -1.17 -3.57 10.97
C CYS A 122 -0.71 -3.96 9.55
N PHE A 123 -0.18 -5.17 9.38
CA PHE A 123 0.21 -5.68 8.05
C PHE A 123 -1.00 -5.86 7.12
N PHE A 124 -2.13 -6.29 7.65
CA PHE A 124 -3.36 -6.39 6.88
C PHE A 124 -3.84 -5.02 6.38
N LEU A 125 -3.83 -4.00 7.24
CA LEU A 125 -4.17 -2.63 6.85
C LEU A 125 -3.19 -2.06 5.82
N LEU A 126 -1.89 -2.37 5.95
CA LEU A 126 -0.88 -1.97 4.98
C LEU A 126 -1.11 -2.63 3.60
N LEU A 127 -1.52 -3.89 3.58
CA LEU A 127 -1.91 -4.59 2.36
C LEU A 127 -3.13 -3.94 1.71
N LEU A 128 -4.18 -3.66 2.47
CA LEU A 128 -5.36 -2.94 1.97
C LEU A 128 -4.98 -1.56 1.42
N PHE A 129 -4.17 -0.81 2.17
CA PHE A 129 -3.66 0.49 1.70
C PHE A 129 -2.91 0.36 0.38
N SER A 130 -2.09 -0.69 0.20
CA SER A 130 -1.36 -0.95 -1.05
C SER A 130 -2.29 -1.15 -2.24
N ILE A 131 -3.35 -1.95 -2.06
CA ILE A 131 -4.34 -2.21 -3.12
C ILE A 131 -5.08 -0.92 -3.48
N PHE A 132 -5.60 -0.21 -2.46
CA PHE A 132 -6.31 1.05 -2.69
C PHE A 132 -5.43 2.12 -3.32
N TYR A 133 -4.16 2.21 -2.93
CA TYR A 133 -3.21 3.17 -3.50
C TYR A 133 -3.00 2.94 -5.00
N VAL A 134 -2.84 1.68 -5.42
CA VAL A 134 -2.70 1.32 -6.85
C VAL A 134 -3.97 1.69 -7.62
N LEU A 135 -5.15 1.30 -7.11
CA LEU A 135 -6.44 1.58 -7.75
C LEU A 135 -6.68 3.09 -7.86
N PHE A 136 -6.47 3.82 -6.77
CA PHE A 136 -6.63 5.27 -6.73
C PHE A 136 -5.74 5.98 -7.76
N TYR A 137 -4.47 5.58 -7.87
CA TYR A 137 -3.56 6.19 -8.83
C TYR A 137 -3.95 5.90 -10.29
N LEU A 138 -4.33 4.64 -10.58
CA LEU A 138 -4.75 4.25 -11.93
C LEU A 138 -6.06 4.93 -12.34
N ASP A 139 -6.99 5.05 -11.41
CA ASP A 139 -8.25 5.75 -11.64
C ASP A 139 -8.03 7.25 -11.93
N LEU A 140 -7.27 7.94 -11.06
CA LEU A 140 -6.98 9.36 -11.25
C LEU A 140 -6.27 9.69 -12.57
N LYS A 141 -5.38 8.82 -13.02
CA LYS A 141 -4.53 9.13 -14.18
C LYS A 141 -5.04 8.58 -15.49
N TYR A 142 -5.69 7.41 -15.45
CA TYR A 142 -6.08 6.68 -16.65
C TYR A 142 -7.59 6.41 -16.74
N TYR A 143 -8.36 6.76 -15.69
CA TYR A 143 -9.79 6.43 -15.59
C TYR A 143 -10.04 4.93 -15.81
N TYR A 144 -9.10 4.10 -15.32
CA TYR A 144 -9.09 2.66 -15.53
C TYR A 144 -8.94 1.91 -14.21
N LEU A 145 -9.94 1.06 -13.94
CA LEU A 145 -9.94 0.16 -12.78
C LEU A 145 -9.69 -1.28 -13.25
N PRO A 146 -8.46 -1.81 -13.09
CA PRO A 146 -8.15 -3.16 -13.52
C PRO A 146 -8.97 -4.19 -12.73
N PHE A 147 -9.73 -5.01 -13.44
CA PHE A 147 -10.57 -6.06 -12.83
C PHE A 147 -9.77 -7.00 -11.94
N SER A 148 -8.56 -7.37 -12.37
CA SER A 148 -7.66 -8.26 -11.62
C SER A 148 -7.29 -7.75 -10.23
N ILE A 149 -7.15 -6.43 -10.06
CA ILE A 149 -6.84 -5.82 -8.75
C ILE A 149 -8.11 -5.68 -7.91
N ASN A 150 -9.24 -5.31 -8.54
CA ASN A 150 -10.53 -5.20 -7.85
C ASN A 150 -10.97 -6.55 -7.26
N ILE A 151 -10.78 -7.65 -7.96
CA ILE A 151 -11.16 -8.98 -7.47
C ILE A 151 -10.38 -9.38 -6.20
N LEU A 152 -9.17 -8.85 -5.99
CA LEU A 152 -8.39 -9.09 -4.76
C LEU A 152 -9.02 -8.45 -3.52
N LEU A 153 -9.86 -7.42 -3.67
CA LEU A 153 -10.54 -6.81 -2.53
C LEU A 153 -11.60 -7.73 -1.91
N VAL A 154 -12.21 -8.62 -2.70
CA VAL A 154 -13.23 -9.55 -2.22
C VAL A 154 -12.68 -10.50 -1.14
N PRO A 155 -11.61 -11.29 -1.42
CA PRO A 155 -11.02 -12.15 -0.38
C PRO A 155 -10.40 -11.34 0.77
N CYS A 156 -9.83 -10.16 0.51
CA CYS A 156 -9.33 -9.29 1.57
C CYS A 156 -10.47 -8.83 2.50
N GLY A 157 -11.61 -8.43 1.97
CA GLY A 157 -12.78 -8.08 2.79
C GLY A 157 -13.30 -9.24 3.61
N PHE A 158 -13.37 -10.44 3.02
CA PHE A 158 -13.77 -11.66 3.73
C PHE A 158 -12.77 -12.02 4.85
N MET A 159 -11.48 -12.02 4.57
CA MET A 159 -10.43 -12.25 5.57
C MET A 159 -10.48 -11.20 6.69
N GLY A 160 -10.63 -9.92 6.34
CA GLY A 160 -10.76 -8.86 7.33
C GLY A 160 -11.92 -9.07 8.27
N ASN A 161 -13.07 -9.51 7.75
CA ASN A 161 -14.24 -9.78 8.57
C ASN A 161 -14.09 -11.04 9.44
N THR A 162 -13.52 -12.13 8.91
CA THR A 162 -13.37 -13.40 9.65
C THR A 162 -12.31 -13.32 10.74
N PHE A 163 -11.18 -12.66 10.49
CA PHE A 163 -10.08 -12.60 11.45
C PHE A 163 -10.15 -11.43 12.43
N PHE A 164 -10.68 -10.29 11.98
CA PHE A 164 -10.65 -9.04 12.75
C PHE A 164 -12.04 -8.51 13.12
N ASN A 165 -13.12 -9.19 12.70
CA ASN A 165 -14.52 -8.78 12.95
C ASN A 165 -14.78 -7.29 12.58
N ILE A 166 -14.18 -6.81 11.48
CA ILE A 166 -14.23 -5.39 11.08
C ILE A 166 -15.66 -4.94 10.78
N PHE A 167 -16.48 -5.83 10.18
CA PHE A 167 -17.86 -5.56 9.76
C PHE A 167 -18.90 -6.22 10.65
N VAL A 168 -18.56 -6.67 11.85
CA VAL A 168 -19.56 -7.11 12.80
C VAL A 168 -20.31 -5.89 13.27
N ALA A 169 -21.42 -5.60 12.61
CA ALA A 169 -22.40 -4.68 13.13
C ALA A 169 -22.81 -5.17 14.52
N ASP A 170 -22.63 -4.32 15.51
CA ASP A 170 -22.99 -4.62 16.87
C ASP A 170 -24.47 -5.02 16.85
N LYS A 171 -24.78 -6.29 17.14
CA LYS A 171 -26.16 -6.79 17.13
C LYS A 171 -27.11 -5.95 17.99
N SER A 172 -26.55 -5.21 18.96
CA SER A 172 -27.26 -4.26 19.80
C SER A 172 -27.86 -3.10 19.00
N LEU A 173 -27.21 -2.64 17.92
CA LEU A 173 -27.73 -1.57 17.06
C LEU A 173 -28.91 -2.05 16.20
N ILE A 174 -28.84 -3.30 15.71
CA ILE A 174 -29.91 -3.88 14.89
C ILE A 174 -31.14 -4.19 15.76
N PHE A 175 -30.92 -4.61 17.01
CA PHE A 175 -32.01 -4.90 17.95
C PHE A 175 -32.76 -3.64 18.40
N ASN A 176 -32.06 -2.51 18.50
CA ASN A 176 -32.65 -1.21 18.85
C ASN A 176 -33.38 -0.53 17.67
N LEU A 177 -33.17 -1.00 16.44
CA LEU A 177 -33.86 -0.50 15.24
C LEU A 177 -35.11 -1.32 14.86
N SER A 178 -35.36 -2.45 15.54
CA SER A 178 -36.64 -3.15 15.38
C SER A 178 -37.73 -2.37 16.14
N PRO A 179 -38.68 -1.70 15.47
CA PRO A 179 -39.78 -1.08 16.17
C PRO A 179 -40.54 -2.20 16.90
N SER A 180 -40.70 -2.03 18.22
CA SER A 180 -41.59 -2.87 19.01
C SER A 180 -43.04 -2.67 18.48
N VAL A 181 -43.40 -3.47 17.49
CA VAL A 181 -44.80 -3.57 17.10
C VAL A 181 -45.51 -4.34 18.20
N SER A 182 -46.05 -3.58 19.18
CA SER A 182 -46.95 -4.08 20.17
C SER A 182 -48.25 -4.41 19.47
N TYR A 183 -48.50 -5.67 19.21
CA TYR A 183 -49.85 -6.16 18.85
C TYR A 183 -50.65 -6.18 20.17
N THR A 184 -51.43 -5.13 20.44
CA THR A 184 -52.54 -5.18 21.38
C THR A 184 -53.71 -5.90 20.74
N HIS A 185 -54.02 -7.07 21.27
CA HIS A 185 -55.35 -7.72 21.09
C HIS A 185 -56.35 -7.12 22.05
#